data_4eb18d88d335af01abe68c672e625e75
#
_entry.id   4eb18d88d335af01abe68c672e625e75
#
_cell.length_a   1.000
_cell.length_b   1.000
_cell.length_c   1.000
_cell.angle_alpha   90.00
_cell.angle_beta   90.00
_cell.angle_gamma   90.00
#
_symmetry.space_group_name_H-M   'P 1'
#
loop_
_entity.id
_entity.type
_entity.pdbx_description
1 polymer ?
#
loop_
_entity_poly.entity_id
_entity_poly.type
_entity_poly.pdbx_seq_one_letter_code
_entity_poly.pdbx_strand_id
1 'polypeptide(L)'
;MKKISLALLMAAALSACSPQYDWRDYRSNDAPYAVLFPGKPASQTRAIKLDDLDVKMTMTAAEVDGVVFAVGSAQLADAARTPAALEAMKTALVKNINATVTKSASSAAAGQTVLDVEAKGSQNGESMVLIGRFIAKDTRIYQVIVMGREKNIVQDTVETWFSSFKLN
;
A
#
# COMPACT_ATOMS: atom_id res chain seq x y z
N MET A 1 -50.40 -43.83 -17.64
CA MET A 1 -49.08 -44.51 -17.81
C MET A 1 -48.09 -43.51 -18.27
N LYS A 2 -46.94 -43.49 -17.68
CA LYS A 2 -45.74 -42.67 -17.83
C LYS A 2 -45.62 -41.58 -16.77
N LYS A 3 -45.20 -42.02 -15.62
CA LYS A 3 -44.50 -41.23 -14.61
C LYS A 3 -43.11 -40.94 -15.17
N ILE A 4 -42.89 -39.76 -15.73
CA ILE A 4 -41.59 -39.31 -16.12
C ILE A 4 -41.12 -38.34 -15.02
N SER A 5 -40.09 -38.78 -14.35
CA SER A 5 -39.35 -38.20 -13.27
C SER A 5 -39.01 -36.73 -13.48
N LEU A 6 -39.58 -35.92 -12.61
CA LEU A 6 -39.15 -34.51 -12.37
C LEU A 6 -38.01 -34.59 -11.36
N ALA A 7 -36.86 -35.10 -11.77
CA ALA A 7 -35.67 -35.23 -10.94
C ALA A 7 -34.45 -34.75 -11.69
N LEU A 8 -34.51 -33.53 -12.23
CA LEU A 8 -33.31 -32.91 -12.82
C LEU A 8 -33.51 -31.41 -12.96
N LEU A 9 -33.43 -30.67 -11.90
CA LEU A 9 -33.08 -29.23 -11.90
C LEU A 9 -32.78 -28.76 -10.48
N MET A 10 -31.82 -29.37 -9.84
CA MET A 10 -31.21 -28.82 -8.65
C MET A 10 -29.68 -28.88 -8.84
N ALA A 11 -29.22 -28.46 -10.00
CA ALA A 11 -27.85 -28.02 -10.19
C ALA A 11 -27.74 -26.66 -9.54
N ALA A 12 -27.45 -26.66 -8.23
CA ALA A 12 -27.17 -25.49 -7.44
C ALA A 12 -26.16 -24.62 -8.17
N ALA A 13 -26.56 -23.41 -8.45
CA ALA A 13 -25.66 -22.32 -8.70
C ALA A 13 -24.80 -22.09 -7.41
N LEU A 14 -23.73 -22.83 -7.29
CA LEU A 14 -22.59 -22.46 -6.47
C LEU A 14 -21.98 -21.25 -7.14
N SER A 15 -22.63 -20.09 -6.97
CA SER A 15 -22.01 -18.80 -7.17
C SER A 15 -20.86 -18.76 -6.18
N ALA A 16 -19.68 -19.20 -6.61
CA ALA A 16 -18.44 -18.98 -5.89
C ALA A 16 -18.30 -17.44 -5.80
N CYS A 17 -18.74 -16.86 -4.69
CA CYS A 17 -18.30 -15.56 -4.29
C CYS A 17 -16.79 -15.69 -4.05
N SER A 18 -16.01 -15.45 -5.08
CA SER A 18 -14.57 -15.22 -4.88
C SER A 18 -14.47 -13.99 -4.00
N PRO A 19 -13.85 -14.07 -2.81
CA PRO A 19 -13.68 -12.90 -1.98
C PRO A 19 -12.93 -11.85 -2.78
N GLN A 20 -13.39 -10.61 -2.73
CA GLN A 20 -12.78 -9.46 -3.41
C GLN A 20 -11.29 -9.33 -3.04
N TYR A 21 -10.94 -9.69 -1.82
CA TYR A 21 -9.58 -9.63 -1.28
C TYR A 21 -9.07 -11.02 -0.92
N ASP A 22 -7.92 -11.39 -1.49
CA ASP A 22 -7.17 -12.62 -1.20
C ASP A 22 -5.95 -12.25 -0.33
N TRP A 23 -6.17 -12.08 0.97
CA TRP A 23 -5.15 -11.65 1.92
C TRP A 23 -4.00 -12.63 2.02
N ARG A 24 -2.77 -12.15 1.76
CA ARG A 24 -1.54 -12.92 1.73
C ARG A 24 -0.53 -12.37 2.71
N ASP A 25 -0.07 -13.23 3.61
CA ASP A 25 1.07 -12.91 4.49
C ASP A 25 2.33 -12.77 3.63
N TYR A 26 2.96 -11.61 3.72
CA TYR A 26 4.19 -11.29 3.01
C TYR A 26 5.27 -10.88 3.99
N ARG A 27 6.43 -11.51 3.88
CA ARG A 27 7.65 -11.14 4.59
C ARG A 27 8.69 -10.73 3.57
N SER A 28 9.22 -9.54 3.72
CA SER A 28 10.24 -9.04 2.80
C SER A 28 11.58 -9.72 3.03
N ASN A 29 12.25 -10.06 1.92
CA ASN A 29 13.62 -10.57 1.95
C ASN A 29 14.67 -9.44 1.94
N ASP A 30 14.28 -8.24 1.49
CA ASP A 30 15.20 -7.12 1.29
C ASP A 30 15.23 -6.15 2.49
N ALA A 31 14.16 -6.12 3.26
CA ALA A 31 14.01 -5.22 4.39
C ALA A 31 13.22 -5.89 5.53
N PRO A 32 13.53 -5.59 6.81
CA PRO A 32 12.88 -6.25 7.94
C PRO A 32 11.45 -5.76 8.17
N TYR A 33 10.49 -6.20 7.34
CA TYR A 33 9.07 -5.96 7.55
C TYR A 33 8.21 -7.14 7.12
N ALA A 34 6.99 -7.19 7.66
CA ALA A 34 5.91 -8.08 7.25
C ALA A 34 4.62 -7.29 7.09
N VAL A 35 3.72 -7.75 6.21
CA VAL A 35 2.42 -7.12 5.94
C VAL A 35 1.47 -8.10 5.25
N LEU A 36 0.15 -7.93 5.41
CA LEU A 36 -0.86 -8.64 4.62
C LEU A 36 -1.17 -7.88 3.33
N PHE A 37 -0.88 -8.48 2.17
CA PHE A 37 -1.32 -7.92 0.89
C PHE A 37 -2.72 -8.43 0.53
N PRO A 38 -3.60 -7.57 -0.01
CA PRO A 38 -4.97 -7.95 -0.38
C PRO A 38 -5.07 -8.76 -1.67
N GLY A 39 -3.95 -9.13 -2.26
CA GLY A 39 -3.80 -9.92 -3.48
C GLY A 39 -2.34 -10.35 -3.65
N LYS A 40 -2.01 -11.00 -4.76
CA LYS A 40 -0.64 -11.46 -5.03
C LYS A 40 0.29 -10.27 -5.28
N PRO A 41 1.29 -10.01 -4.41
CA PRO A 41 2.21 -8.90 -4.61
C PRO A 41 3.28 -9.23 -5.65
N ALA A 42 3.80 -8.17 -6.27
CA ALA A 42 5.00 -8.19 -7.09
C ALA A 42 6.00 -7.15 -6.59
N SER A 43 7.28 -7.48 -6.65
CA SER A 43 8.35 -6.61 -6.17
C SER A 43 9.25 -6.16 -7.32
N GLN A 44 9.71 -4.91 -7.27
CA GLN A 44 10.66 -4.34 -8.19
C GLN A 44 11.60 -3.39 -7.46
N THR A 45 12.91 -3.50 -7.73
CA THR A 45 13.93 -2.59 -7.20
C THR A 45 14.41 -1.65 -8.30
N ARG A 46 14.47 -0.37 -8.01
CA ARG A 46 14.98 0.67 -8.92
C ARG A 46 15.87 1.65 -8.17
N ALA A 47 16.86 2.20 -8.89
CA ALA A 47 17.54 3.40 -8.43
C ALA A 47 16.61 4.59 -8.62
N ILE A 48 16.43 5.38 -7.58
CA ILE A 48 15.65 6.61 -7.60
C ILE A 48 16.43 7.72 -6.94
N LYS A 49 16.04 8.95 -7.23
CA LYS A 49 16.59 10.14 -6.56
C LYS A 49 15.58 10.68 -5.57
N LEU A 50 15.99 10.77 -4.31
CA LEU A 50 15.25 11.45 -3.25
C LEU A 50 16.00 12.72 -2.90
N ASP A 51 15.55 13.85 -3.46
CA ASP A 51 16.26 15.12 -3.42
C ASP A 51 17.67 14.97 -4.03
N ASP A 52 18.71 15.12 -3.24
CA ASP A 52 20.12 14.94 -3.64
C ASP A 52 20.67 13.52 -3.42
N LEU A 53 19.84 12.59 -2.87
CA LEU A 53 20.23 11.22 -2.54
C LEU A 53 19.86 10.25 -3.64
N ASP A 54 20.86 9.52 -4.14
CA ASP A 54 20.64 8.33 -4.97
C ASP A 54 20.43 7.11 -4.08
N VAL A 55 19.26 6.48 -4.16
CA VAL A 55 18.91 5.32 -3.34
C VAL A 55 18.36 4.19 -4.19
N LYS A 56 18.60 2.96 -3.76
CA LYS A 56 17.88 1.79 -4.31
C LYS A 56 16.62 1.58 -3.51
N MET A 57 15.47 1.74 -4.16
CA MET A 57 14.16 1.51 -3.55
C MET A 57 13.55 0.24 -4.10
N THR A 58 13.15 -0.65 -3.20
CA THR A 58 12.33 -1.82 -3.52
C THR A 58 10.87 -1.48 -3.25
N MET A 59 10.06 -1.55 -4.29
CA MET A 59 8.60 -1.42 -4.21
C MET A 59 7.97 -2.80 -4.32
N THR A 60 7.13 -3.16 -3.37
CA THR A 60 6.30 -4.36 -3.39
C THR A 60 4.85 -3.92 -3.40
N ALA A 61 4.06 -4.33 -4.37
CA ALA A 61 2.71 -3.85 -4.55
C ALA A 61 1.75 -4.94 -5.02
N ALA A 62 0.50 -4.83 -4.61
CA ALA A 62 -0.64 -5.55 -5.16
C ALA A 62 -1.73 -4.54 -5.54
N GLU A 63 -2.47 -4.83 -6.60
CA GLU A 63 -3.61 -4.02 -7.04
C GLU A 63 -4.88 -4.87 -6.98
N VAL A 64 -5.93 -4.30 -6.41
CA VAL A 64 -7.27 -4.89 -6.36
C VAL A 64 -8.28 -3.80 -6.71
N ASP A 65 -9.09 -4.03 -7.75
CA ASP A 65 -10.14 -3.12 -8.23
C ASP A 65 -9.66 -1.67 -8.47
N GLY A 66 -8.44 -1.53 -9.00
CA GLY A 66 -7.84 -0.23 -9.28
C GLY A 66 -7.35 0.52 -8.03
N VAL A 67 -7.27 -0.17 -6.88
CA VAL A 67 -6.63 0.33 -5.66
C VAL A 67 -5.28 -0.36 -5.49
N VAL A 68 -4.22 0.43 -5.41
CA VAL A 68 -2.86 -0.04 -5.21
C VAL A 68 -2.53 -0.04 -3.73
N PHE A 69 -2.04 -1.16 -3.23
CA PHE A 69 -1.47 -1.35 -1.89
C PHE A 69 0.01 -1.61 -2.05
N ALA A 70 0.86 -0.75 -1.52
CA ALA A 70 2.28 -0.88 -1.74
C ALA A 70 3.13 -0.56 -0.51
N VAL A 71 4.24 -1.28 -0.39
CA VAL A 71 5.32 -0.95 0.52
C VAL A 71 6.56 -0.63 -0.29
N GLY A 72 7.10 0.56 -0.09
CA GLY A 72 8.43 0.94 -0.58
C GLY A 72 9.43 0.91 0.57
N SER A 73 10.63 0.42 0.31
CA SER A 73 11.70 0.43 1.29
C SER A 73 13.03 0.80 0.65
N ALA A 74 13.83 1.59 1.36
CA ALA A 74 15.19 1.93 0.96
C ALA A 74 16.09 2.01 2.19
N GLN A 75 17.38 1.73 2.00
CA GLN A 75 18.41 1.92 3.00
C GLN A 75 19.32 3.06 2.60
N LEU A 76 19.56 3.95 3.54
CA LEU A 76 20.48 5.08 3.42
C LEU A 76 21.85 4.72 4.02
N ALA A 77 22.88 5.40 3.57
CA ALA A 77 24.22 5.22 4.15
C ALA A 77 24.35 5.92 5.50
N ASP A 78 23.56 6.97 5.76
CA ASP A 78 23.63 7.80 6.96
C ASP A 78 22.23 8.00 7.57
N ALA A 79 22.09 7.63 8.85
CA ALA A 79 20.85 7.79 9.60
C ALA A 79 20.45 9.27 9.77
N ALA A 80 21.38 10.18 9.81
CA ALA A 80 21.10 11.61 9.91
C ALA A 80 20.33 12.17 8.69
N ARG A 81 20.39 11.46 7.55
CA ARG A 81 19.69 11.82 6.32
C ARG A 81 18.26 11.26 6.24
N THR A 82 17.87 10.34 7.13
CA THR A 82 16.56 9.68 7.05
C THR A 82 15.36 10.62 7.19
N PRO A 83 15.36 11.66 8.05
CA PRO A 83 14.22 12.59 8.12
C PRO A 83 14.01 13.37 6.81
N ALA A 84 15.08 13.89 6.23
CA ALA A 84 15.01 14.62 4.96
C ALA A 84 14.57 13.71 3.81
N ALA A 85 15.12 12.49 3.73
CA ALA A 85 14.73 11.50 2.73
C ALA A 85 13.26 11.09 2.87
N LEU A 86 12.73 10.97 4.09
CA LEU A 86 11.33 10.67 4.35
C LEU A 86 10.40 11.76 3.81
N GLU A 87 10.73 13.03 4.08
CA GLU A 87 10.00 14.17 3.55
C GLU A 87 10.08 14.26 2.02
N ALA A 88 11.24 14.00 1.43
CA ALA A 88 11.42 13.96 -0.01
C ALA A 88 10.58 12.84 -0.65
N MET A 89 10.53 11.66 -0.04
CA MET A 89 9.72 10.53 -0.48
C MET A 89 8.23 10.88 -0.49
N LYS A 90 7.72 11.45 0.60
CA LYS A 90 6.33 11.93 0.70
C LYS A 90 6.03 12.96 -0.39
N THR A 91 6.88 13.98 -0.49
CA THR A 91 6.69 15.07 -1.45
C THR A 91 6.68 14.58 -2.89
N ALA A 92 7.62 13.69 -3.26
CA ALA A 92 7.66 13.10 -4.59
C ALA A 92 6.40 12.30 -4.91
N LEU A 93 5.91 11.49 -3.96
CA LEU A 93 4.71 10.69 -4.16
C LEU A 93 3.46 11.55 -4.34
N VAL A 94 3.25 12.54 -3.49
CA VAL A 94 2.11 13.48 -3.57
C VAL A 94 2.14 14.25 -4.90
N LYS A 95 3.32 14.72 -5.32
CA LYS A 95 3.51 15.42 -6.59
C LYS A 95 3.22 14.53 -7.80
N ASN A 96 3.68 13.27 -7.77
CA ASN A 96 3.50 12.34 -8.89
C ASN A 96 2.04 12.04 -9.23
N ILE A 97 1.14 12.16 -8.26
CA ILE A 97 -0.30 11.96 -8.46
C ILE A 97 -1.08 13.28 -8.55
N ASN A 98 -0.40 14.42 -8.67
CA ASN A 98 -1.00 15.76 -8.67
C ASN A 98 -1.97 15.98 -7.51
N ALA A 99 -1.62 15.48 -6.31
CA ALA A 99 -2.46 15.59 -5.13
C ALA A 99 -2.06 16.76 -4.23
N THR A 100 -2.99 17.15 -3.37
CA THR A 100 -2.77 18.09 -2.28
C THR A 100 -2.97 17.35 -0.96
N VAL A 101 -2.05 17.56 -0.02
CA VAL A 101 -2.16 17.00 1.34
C VAL A 101 -3.37 17.59 2.04
N THR A 102 -4.27 16.74 2.51
CA THR A 102 -5.49 17.13 3.25
C THR A 102 -5.36 16.89 4.75
N LYS A 103 -4.56 15.88 5.14
CA LYS A 103 -4.23 15.59 6.54
C LYS A 103 -2.76 15.16 6.64
N SER A 104 -2.12 15.55 7.74
CA SER A 104 -0.78 15.11 8.07
C SER A 104 -0.61 15.05 9.58
N ALA A 105 0.00 13.98 10.07
CA ALA A 105 0.36 13.81 11.46
C ALA A 105 1.76 13.19 11.56
N SER A 106 2.54 13.66 12.52
CA SER A 106 3.89 13.15 12.77
C SER A 106 4.00 12.66 14.21
N SER A 107 4.66 11.54 14.39
CA SER A 107 4.99 11.00 15.71
C SER A 107 6.39 10.40 15.72
N ALA A 108 7.00 10.39 16.91
CA ALA A 108 8.29 9.75 17.12
C ALA A 108 8.21 8.90 18.39
N ALA A 109 8.51 7.61 18.26
CA ALA A 109 8.53 6.68 19.38
C ALA A 109 9.44 5.50 19.08
N ALA A 110 10.09 4.94 20.11
CA ALA A 110 10.92 3.73 20.03
C ALA A 110 12.01 3.81 18.94
N GLY A 111 12.63 4.98 18.74
CA GLY A 111 13.70 5.18 17.75
C GLY A 111 13.22 5.23 16.31
N GLN A 112 11.91 5.38 16.06
CA GLN A 112 11.36 5.58 14.74
C GLN A 112 10.58 6.90 14.64
N THR A 113 10.61 7.51 13.47
CA THR A 113 9.76 8.62 13.09
C THR A 113 8.68 8.12 12.14
N VAL A 114 7.43 8.46 12.41
CA VAL A 114 6.29 8.11 11.58
C VAL A 114 5.60 9.38 11.10
N LEU A 115 5.30 9.45 9.82
CA LEU A 115 4.55 10.52 9.18
C LEU A 115 3.35 9.91 8.47
N ASP A 116 2.15 10.14 8.99
CA ASP A 116 0.90 9.75 8.35
C ASP A 116 0.39 10.91 7.47
N VAL A 117 -0.08 10.59 6.27
CA VAL A 117 -0.51 11.57 5.27
C VAL A 117 -1.75 11.06 4.55
N GLU A 118 -2.75 11.93 4.42
CA GLU A 118 -3.81 11.78 3.43
C GLU A 118 -3.68 12.91 2.40
N ALA A 119 -3.79 12.56 1.13
CA ALA A 119 -3.77 13.52 0.04
C ALA A 119 -4.87 13.20 -0.98
N LYS A 120 -5.44 14.24 -1.55
CA LYS A 120 -6.47 14.13 -2.59
C LYS A 120 -6.02 14.83 -3.86
N GLY A 121 -6.29 14.19 -4.98
CA GLY A 121 -6.00 14.72 -6.30
C GLY A 121 -7.11 14.37 -7.29
N SER A 122 -6.85 14.61 -8.56
CA SER A 122 -7.77 14.25 -9.62
C SER A 122 -6.99 13.64 -10.79
N GLN A 123 -7.50 12.56 -11.34
CA GLN A 123 -6.98 11.95 -12.55
C GLN A 123 -8.13 11.66 -13.50
N ASN A 124 -8.07 12.19 -14.73
CA ASN A 124 -9.12 12.03 -15.75
C ASN A 124 -10.52 12.42 -15.25
N GLY A 125 -10.62 13.46 -14.40
CA GLY A 125 -11.88 13.94 -13.83
C GLY A 125 -12.41 13.12 -12.65
N GLU A 126 -11.72 12.07 -12.21
CA GLU A 126 -12.08 11.27 -11.03
C GLU A 126 -11.25 11.65 -9.81
N SER A 127 -11.90 11.67 -8.65
CA SER A 127 -11.21 11.92 -7.37
C SER A 127 -10.29 10.75 -7.03
N MET A 128 -9.02 11.06 -6.78
CA MET A 128 -7.97 10.13 -6.35
C MET A 128 -7.60 10.42 -4.90
N VAL A 129 -7.38 9.35 -4.13
CA VAL A 129 -6.94 9.43 -2.74
C VAL A 129 -5.64 8.66 -2.59
N LEU A 130 -4.72 9.24 -1.85
CA LEU A 130 -3.54 8.62 -1.30
C LEU A 130 -3.64 8.63 0.23
N ILE A 131 -3.49 7.48 0.84
CA ILE A 131 -3.29 7.32 2.28
C ILE A 131 -1.92 6.70 2.45
N GLY A 132 -1.03 7.37 3.17
CA GLY A 132 0.37 6.96 3.30
C GLY A 132 0.87 7.04 4.73
N ARG A 133 1.66 6.05 5.12
CA ARG A 133 2.48 6.05 6.32
C ARG A 133 3.93 5.96 5.90
N PHE A 134 4.71 6.97 6.25
CA PHE A 134 6.14 7.04 5.97
C PHE A 134 6.88 6.84 7.29
N ILE A 135 7.85 5.94 7.29
CA ILE A 135 8.55 5.53 8.52
C ILE A 135 10.06 5.62 8.30
N ALA A 136 10.75 6.28 9.21
CA ALA A 136 12.20 6.24 9.32
C ALA A 136 12.58 5.48 10.60
N LYS A 137 13.44 4.46 10.47
CA LYS A 137 14.03 3.71 11.57
C LYS A 137 15.49 3.41 11.25
N ASP A 138 16.39 3.87 12.13
CA ASP A 138 17.82 3.78 11.89
C ASP A 138 18.22 4.38 10.52
N THR A 139 18.83 3.58 9.65
CA THR A 139 19.20 3.97 8.28
C THR A 139 18.14 3.61 7.24
N ARG A 140 16.97 3.09 7.64
CA ARG A 140 15.93 2.65 6.71
C ARG A 140 14.76 3.59 6.68
N ILE A 141 14.22 3.74 5.48
CA ILE A 141 12.97 4.46 5.24
C ILE A 141 11.97 3.53 4.56
N TYR A 142 10.70 3.68 4.93
CA TYR A 142 9.59 2.92 4.39
C TYR A 142 8.47 3.86 3.99
N GLN A 143 7.75 3.51 2.93
CA GLN A 143 6.43 4.05 2.61
C GLN A 143 5.43 2.90 2.54
N VAL A 144 4.38 2.98 3.32
CA VAL A 144 3.25 2.05 3.30
C VAL A 144 2.07 2.84 2.78
N ILE A 145 1.51 2.47 1.64
CA ILE A 145 0.53 3.31 0.95
C ILE A 145 -0.67 2.52 0.44
N VAL A 146 -1.79 3.22 0.40
CA VAL A 146 -3.00 2.86 -0.36
C VAL A 146 -3.31 4.02 -1.28
N MET A 147 -3.52 3.73 -2.57
CA MET A 147 -3.81 4.75 -3.56
C MET A 147 -4.81 4.23 -4.59
N GLY A 148 -5.81 5.03 -4.90
CA GLY A 148 -6.82 4.69 -5.90
C GLY A 148 -7.92 5.73 -6.02
N ARG A 149 -8.94 5.42 -6.83
CA ARG A 149 -10.14 6.26 -6.91
C ARG A 149 -10.85 6.27 -5.58
N GLU A 150 -11.27 7.45 -5.12
CA GLU A 150 -11.90 7.61 -3.80
C GLU A 150 -13.09 6.65 -3.59
N LYS A 151 -13.91 6.46 -4.63
CA LYS A 151 -15.08 5.56 -4.60
C LYS A 151 -14.74 4.07 -4.43
N ASN A 152 -13.49 3.67 -4.70
CA ASN A 152 -13.03 2.28 -4.59
C ASN A 152 -12.27 2.01 -3.28
N ILE A 153 -12.01 3.05 -2.49
CA ILE A 153 -11.33 2.90 -1.19
C ILE A 153 -12.33 2.36 -0.16
N VAL A 154 -12.05 1.18 0.36
CA VAL A 154 -12.84 0.54 1.42
C VAL A 154 -12.11 0.71 2.75
N GLN A 155 -12.73 1.39 3.69
CA GLN A 155 -12.10 1.79 4.97
C GLN A 155 -11.58 0.59 5.76
N ASP A 156 -12.37 -0.47 5.91
CA ASP A 156 -11.97 -1.69 6.66
C ASP A 156 -10.72 -2.36 6.03
N THR A 157 -10.61 -2.29 4.70
CA THR A 157 -9.45 -2.82 3.98
C THR A 157 -8.21 -1.96 4.24
N VAL A 158 -8.36 -0.64 4.27
CA VAL A 158 -7.30 0.30 4.61
C VAL A 158 -6.81 0.05 6.05
N GLU A 159 -7.71 -0.12 7.00
CA GLU A 159 -7.39 -0.40 8.40
C GLU A 159 -6.66 -1.74 8.55
N THR A 160 -7.13 -2.79 7.88
CA THR A 160 -6.47 -4.10 7.85
C THR A 160 -5.06 -3.99 7.29
N TRP A 161 -4.89 -3.26 6.17
CA TRP A 161 -3.59 -3.03 5.54
C TRP A 161 -2.60 -2.37 6.49
N PHE A 162 -2.93 -1.20 7.03
CA PHE A 162 -2.01 -0.46 7.91
C PHE A 162 -1.75 -1.15 9.24
N SER A 163 -2.75 -1.82 9.83
CA SER A 163 -2.59 -2.55 11.10
C SER A 163 -1.75 -3.82 10.95
N SER A 164 -1.73 -4.40 9.76
CA SER A 164 -0.93 -5.61 9.47
C SER A 164 0.55 -5.32 9.26
N PHE A 165 0.93 -4.09 8.93
CA PHE A 165 2.32 -3.72 8.70
C PHE A 165 3.10 -3.72 10.01
N LYS A 166 4.22 -4.47 10.01
CA LYS A 166 5.12 -4.59 11.17
C LYS A 166 6.57 -4.53 10.72
N LEU A 167 7.37 -3.75 11.45
CA LEU A 167 8.83 -3.81 11.37
C LEU A 167 9.32 -4.94 12.28
N ASN A 168 10.22 -5.78 11.77
CA ASN A 168 10.82 -6.90 12.48
C ASN A 168 12.13 -6.48 13.15
#